data_2afa6e89bf89241a70130448be67dfb7
#
_entry.id   2afa6e89bf89241a70130448be67dfb7
#
_cell.length_a   1.000
_cell.length_b   1.000
_cell.length_c   1.000
_cell.angle_alpha   90.00
_cell.angle_beta   90.00
_cell.angle_gamma   90.00
#
_symmetry.space_group_name_H-M   'P 1'
#
loop_
_entity.id
_entity.type
_entity.pdbx_description
1 polymer ?
#
loop_
_entity_poly.entity_id
_entity_poly.type
_entity_poly.pdbx_seq_one_letter_code
_entity_poly.pdbx_strand_id
1 'polypeptide(L)'
;MPVQFELVSPERLIISTEVDMVVVPGTEGNFGVLPGHSPLISTIRPGTIDIYQGGAVTERVFVVGGIAEVTPERCTVLAEDAMAPDALERGAIEAELQTAESNLPILRDQIGRAQGTERERLASELRHLERQQSVARAKLQAVAELSR
;
A
#
# COMPACT_ATOMS: atom_id res chain seq x y z
N MET A 1 -0.17 -27.95 1.44
CA MET A 1 1.15 -27.30 1.56
C MET A 1 0.94 -25.81 1.68
N PRO A 2 1.52 -25.16 2.69
CA PRO A 2 1.34 -23.72 2.89
C PRO A 2 2.21 -22.90 1.95
N VAL A 3 1.91 -21.61 1.88
CA VAL A 3 2.74 -20.59 1.23
C VAL A 3 3.65 -19.97 2.29
N GLN A 4 4.93 -19.87 1.99
CA GLN A 4 5.84 -19.11 2.85
C GLN A 4 5.64 -17.61 2.54
N PHE A 5 5.08 -16.87 3.48
CA PHE A 5 4.87 -15.42 3.31
C PHE A 5 5.93 -14.64 4.06
N GLU A 6 6.55 -13.70 3.36
CA GLU A 6 7.53 -12.78 3.93
C GLU A 6 7.16 -11.34 3.57
N LEU A 7 7.12 -10.50 4.60
CA LEU A 7 6.91 -9.06 4.44
C LEU A 7 8.16 -8.34 4.97
N VAL A 8 8.80 -7.59 4.09
CA VAL A 8 10.06 -6.92 4.38
C VAL A 8 9.92 -5.43 4.11
N SER A 9 10.39 -4.59 5.02
CA SER A 9 10.62 -3.17 4.78
C SER A 9 12.13 -2.93 4.58
N PRO A 10 12.54 -1.73 4.11
CA PRO A 10 13.98 -1.46 3.94
C PRO A 10 14.80 -1.66 5.22
N GLU A 11 14.18 -1.53 6.37
CA GLU A 11 14.88 -1.58 7.66
C GLU A 11 14.85 -2.94 8.34
N ARG A 12 13.85 -3.79 8.05
CA ARG A 12 13.68 -5.04 8.79
C ARG A 12 12.75 -6.03 8.10
N LEU A 13 12.87 -7.28 8.50
CA LEU A 13 11.88 -8.32 8.22
C LEU A 13 10.73 -8.14 9.22
N ILE A 14 9.52 -7.95 8.70
CA ILE A 14 8.33 -7.68 9.52
C ILE A 14 7.58 -8.98 9.83
N ILE A 15 7.31 -9.78 8.79
CA ILE A 15 6.60 -11.07 8.92
C ILE A 15 7.36 -12.12 8.14
N SER A 16 7.50 -13.30 8.72
CA SER A 16 7.98 -14.49 8.03
C SER A 16 7.27 -15.69 8.64
N THR A 17 6.29 -16.22 7.90
CA THR A 17 5.47 -17.31 8.41
C THR A 17 4.83 -18.10 7.26
N GLU A 18 4.40 -19.31 7.55
CA GLU A 18 3.63 -20.10 6.62
C GLU A 18 2.14 -19.77 6.75
N VAL A 19 1.46 -19.57 5.63
CA VAL A 19 0.05 -19.18 5.59
C VAL A 19 -0.68 -20.02 4.54
N ASP A 20 -2.01 -20.05 4.63
CA ASP A 20 -2.82 -20.80 3.65
C ASP A 20 -3.04 -19.97 2.39
N MET A 21 -3.25 -18.68 2.54
CA MET A 21 -3.42 -17.73 1.44
C MET A 21 -3.05 -16.33 1.90
N VAL A 22 -2.59 -15.51 0.99
CA VAL A 22 -2.41 -14.08 1.23
C VAL A 22 -3.05 -13.32 0.07
N VAL A 23 -3.80 -12.26 0.40
CA VAL A 23 -4.38 -11.36 -0.61
C VAL A 23 -3.59 -10.06 -0.58
N VAL A 24 -3.06 -9.68 -1.74
CA VAL A 24 -2.13 -8.56 -1.89
C VAL A 24 -2.79 -7.47 -2.73
N PRO A 25 -2.65 -6.17 -2.32
CA PRO A 25 -3.23 -5.06 -3.08
C PRO A 25 -2.34 -4.67 -4.28
N GLY A 26 -2.44 -5.42 -5.38
CA GLY A 26 -1.73 -5.09 -6.60
C GLY A 26 -2.25 -3.80 -7.25
N THR A 27 -1.41 -3.15 -8.06
CA THR A 27 -1.80 -1.91 -8.75
C THR A 27 -2.94 -2.12 -9.74
N GLU A 28 -3.08 -3.33 -10.27
CA GLU A 28 -4.17 -3.67 -11.20
C GLU A 28 -5.35 -4.36 -10.51
N GLY A 29 -5.30 -4.50 -9.21
CA GLY A 29 -6.34 -5.14 -8.41
C GLY A 29 -5.76 -6.08 -7.38
N ASN A 30 -6.59 -6.46 -6.40
CA ASN A 30 -6.19 -7.44 -5.41
C ASN A 30 -5.98 -8.80 -6.06
N PHE A 31 -4.96 -9.52 -5.63
CA PHE A 31 -4.76 -10.90 -6.08
C PHE A 31 -4.47 -11.80 -4.88
N GLY A 32 -5.02 -13.00 -4.93
CA GLY A 32 -4.82 -14.02 -3.90
C GLY A 32 -3.71 -14.96 -4.28
N VAL A 33 -2.82 -15.25 -3.34
CA VAL A 33 -1.71 -16.18 -3.52
C VAL A 33 -1.98 -17.43 -2.71
N LEU A 34 -2.20 -18.53 -3.42
CA LEU A 34 -2.36 -19.86 -2.86
C LEU A 34 -1.11 -20.70 -3.15
N PRO A 35 -0.89 -21.82 -2.46
CA PRO A 35 0.22 -22.72 -2.81
C PRO A 35 0.16 -23.13 -4.28
N GLY A 36 1.31 -23.16 -4.93
CA GLY A 36 1.40 -23.51 -6.35
C GLY A 36 1.07 -22.38 -7.31
N HIS A 37 0.91 -21.13 -6.82
CA HIS A 37 0.63 -19.99 -7.67
C HIS A 37 1.73 -19.80 -8.73
N SER A 38 1.33 -19.46 -9.96
CA SER A 38 2.28 -19.18 -11.03
C SER A 38 3.21 -18.02 -10.65
N PRO A 39 4.46 -18.06 -11.07
CA PRO A 39 5.39 -16.97 -10.79
C PRO A 39 4.86 -15.62 -11.30
N LEU A 40 4.99 -14.59 -10.46
CA LEU A 40 4.47 -13.25 -10.75
C LEU A 40 5.32 -12.21 -10.02
N ILE A 41 5.56 -11.09 -10.69
CA ILE A 41 6.08 -9.87 -10.04
C ILE A 41 5.05 -8.79 -10.28
N SER A 42 4.61 -8.13 -9.23
CA SER A 42 3.60 -7.09 -9.30
C SER A 42 3.98 -5.90 -8.42
N THR A 43 3.72 -4.69 -8.92
CA THR A 43 3.76 -3.51 -8.08
C THR A 43 2.53 -3.50 -7.17
N ILE A 44 2.71 -2.91 -5.99
CA ILE A 44 1.68 -2.86 -4.95
C ILE A 44 1.22 -1.42 -4.77
N ARG A 45 -0.10 -1.21 -4.75
CA ARG A 45 -0.69 0.08 -4.39
C ARG A 45 -0.80 0.17 -2.87
N PRO A 46 -0.93 1.38 -2.29
CA PRO A 46 -1.25 1.50 -0.86
C PRO A 46 -2.55 0.76 -0.54
N GLY A 47 -2.50 -0.12 0.43
CA GLY A 47 -3.65 -0.94 0.79
C GLY A 47 -3.32 -1.97 1.85
N THR A 48 -4.27 -2.83 2.13
CA THR A 48 -4.17 -3.85 3.19
C THR A 48 -3.85 -5.23 2.59
N ILE A 49 -2.88 -5.89 3.19
CA ILE A 49 -2.61 -7.31 2.92
C ILE A 49 -3.43 -8.12 3.92
N ASP A 50 -4.21 -9.07 3.43
CA ASP A 50 -4.99 -9.99 4.25
C ASP A 50 -4.31 -11.35 4.27
N ILE A 51 -4.05 -11.87 5.46
CA ILE A 51 -3.41 -13.16 5.67
C ILE A 51 -4.46 -14.15 6.16
N TYR A 52 -4.57 -15.30 5.47
CA TYR A 52 -5.57 -16.33 5.76
C TYR A 52 -4.93 -17.57 6.35
N GLN A 53 -5.54 -18.05 7.42
CA GLN A 53 -5.24 -19.37 8.00
C GLN A 53 -6.54 -19.98 8.47
N GLY A 54 -6.73 -21.27 8.17
CA GLY A 54 -7.95 -21.96 8.60
C GLY A 54 -9.22 -21.42 7.97
N GLY A 55 -9.13 -20.84 6.78
CA GLY A 55 -10.29 -20.31 6.05
C GLY A 55 -10.76 -18.94 6.50
N ALA A 56 -10.01 -18.27 7.38
CA ALA A 56 -10.36 -16.94 7.89
C ALA A 56 -9.14 -16.03 7.88
N VAL A 57 -9.39 -14.72 7.78
CA VAL A 57 -8.34 -13.71 7.92
C VAL A 57 -7.88 -13.69 9.37
N THR A 58 -6.61 -14.02 9.59
CA THR A 58 -6.01 -14.05 10.93
C THR A 58 -5.18 -12.79 11.21
N GLU A 59 -4.72 -12.10 10.17
CA GLU A 59 -3.90 -10.92 10.32
C GLU A 59 -4.07 -9.99 9.12
N ARG A 60 -4.04 -8.69 9.37
CA ARG A 60 -4.06 -7.66 8.34
C ARG A 60 -2.92 -6.69 8.57
N VAL A 61 -2.25 -6.29 7.48
CA VAL A 61 -1.15 -5.33 7.52
C VAL A 61 -1.39 -4.29 6.44
N PHE A 62 -1.38 -3.01 6.81
CA PHE A 62 -1.43 -1.93 5.83
C PHE A 62 -0.03 -1.67 5.27
N VAL A 63 0.10 -1.61 3.95
CA VAL A 63 1.37 -1.32 3.28
C VAL A 63 1.24 -0.09 2.40
N VAL A 64 2.33 0.68 2.33
CA VAL A 64 2.39 1.95 1.59
C VAL A 64 3.06 1.72 0.23
N GLY A 65 2.60 0.70 -0.48
CA GLY A 65 3.19 0.38 -1.78
C GLY A 65 4.42 -0.51 -1.69
N GLY A 66 4.95 -0.86 -2.83
CA GLY A 66 6.11 -1.73 -2.93
C GLY A 66 6.03 -2.70 -4.10
N ILE A 67 6.64 -3.85 -3.94
CA ILE A 67 6.70 -4.91 -4.97
C ILE A 67 6.42 -6.25 -4.30
N ALA A 68 5.61 -7.08 -4.96
CA ALA A 68 5.39 -8.47 -4.57
C ALA A 68 6.06 -9.40 -5.58
N GLU A 69 6.77 -10.39 -5.07
CA GLU A 69 7.34 -11.47 -5.87
C GLU A 69 6.70 -12.79 -5.43
N VAL A 70 6.06 -13.47 -6.36
CA VAL A 70 5.35 -14.72 -6.09
C VAL A 70 6.01 -15.86 -6.83
N THR A 71 6.21 -16.97 -6.11
CA THR A 71 6.63 -18.25 -6.68
C THR A 71 5.64 -19.32 -6.19
N PRO A 72 5.69 -20.56 -6.74
CA PRO A 72 4.78 -21.59 -6.26
C PRO A 72 4.86 -21.89 -4.76
N GLU A 73 6.00 -21.62 -4.12
CA GLU A 73 6.23 -21.92 -2.70
C GLU A 73 6.19 -20.68 -1.79
N ARG A 74 6.33 -19.49 -2.37
CA ARG A 74 6.62 -18.29 -1.57
C ARG A 74 5.96 -17.04 -2.14
N CYS A 75 5.56 -16.15 -1.24
CA CYS A 75 5.16 -14.79 -1.59
C CYS A 75 6.01 -13.83 -0.75
N THR A 76 6.82 -13.01 -1.40
CA THR A 76 7.65 -12.00 -0.74
C THR A 76 7.14 -10.61 -1.10
N VAL A 77 6.84 -9.80 -0.10
CA VAL A 77 6.43 -8.41 -0.28
C VAL A 77 7.53 -7.50 0.26
N LEU A 78 8.08 -6.67 -0.63
CA LEU A 78 9.02 -5.61 -0.27
C LEU A 78 8.22 -4.32 -0.20
N ALA A 79 7.81 -3.93 1.01
CA ALA A 79 6.98 -2.76 1.24
C ALA A 79 7.85 -1.54 1.54
N GLU A 80 7.43 -0.37 1.05
CA GLU A 80 8.10 0.90 1.40
C GLU A 80 7.93 1.20 2.89
N ASP A 81 6.75 0.91 3.42
CA ASP A 81 6.43 0.99 4.83
C ASP A 81 5.24 0.09 5.11
N ALA A 82 5.12 -0.37 6.34
CA ALA A 82 4.04 -1.26 6.76
C ALA A 82 3.64 -0.97 8.20
N MET A 83 2.36 -1.10 8.49
CA MET A 83 1.83 -0.83 9.83
C MET A 83 0.56 -1.62 10.09
N ALA A 84 0.27 -1.85 11.36
CA ALA A 84 -0.99 -2.49 11.74
C ALA A 84 -2.16 -1.53 11.46
N PRO A 85 -3.27 -2.00 10.88
CA PRO A 85 -4.41 -1.12 10.60
C PRO A 85 -4.99 -0.45 11.86
N ASP A 86 -4.94 -1.11 13.01
CA ASP A 86 -5.43 -0.55 14.28
C ASP A 86 -4.53 0.55 14.84
N ALA A 87 -3.32 0.72 14.31
CA ALA A 87 -2.44 1.83 14.65
C ALA A 87 -2.79 3.11 13.87
N LEU A 88 -3.67 3.02 12.88
CA LEU A 88 -4.10 4.17 12.08
C LEU A 88 -5.13 4.99 12.83
N GLU A 89 -4.92 6.31 12.92
CA GLU A 89 -5.83 7.23 13.59
C GLU A 89 -6.62 8.02 12.56
N ARG A 90 -7.94 7.79 12.53
CA ARG A 90 -8.83 8.38 11.53
C ARG A 90 -8.71 9.91 11.46
N GLY A 91 -8.77 10.60 12.60
CA GLY A 91 -8.74 12.06 12.63
C GLY A 91 -7.48 12.65 12.04
N ALA A 92 -6.33 12.08 12.34
CA ALA A 92 -5.05 12.52 11.79
C ALA A 92 -4.99 12.29 10.28
N ILE A 93 -5.50 11.15 9.82
CA ILE A 93 -5.49 10.80 8.39
C ILE A 93 -6.44 11.70 7.60
N GLU A 94 -7.62 11.99 8.15
CA GLU A 94 -8.57 12.91 7.51
C GLU A 94 -7.97 14.31 7.38
N ALA A 95 -7.22 14.77 8.38
CA ALA A 95 -6.53 16.06 8.33
C ALA A 95 -5.46 16.07 7.23
N GLU A 96 -4.68 15.01 7.11
CA GLU A 96 -3.68 14.86 6.04
C GLU A 96 -4.33 14.89 4.66
N LEU A 97 -5.43 14.16 4.51
CA LEU A 97 -6.17 14.10 3.25
C LEU A 97 -6.71 15.47 2.88
N GLN A 98 -7.31 16.18 3.83
CA GLN A 98 -7.87 17.51 3.59
C GLN A 98 -6.77 18.49 3.19
N THR A 99 -5.62 18.46 3.84
CA THR A 99 -4.47 19.29 3.50
C THR A 99 -4.01 19.03 2.07
N ALA A 100 -3.88 17.76 1.69
CA ALA A 100 -3.48 17.39 0.33
C ALA A 100 -4.51 17.87 -0.69
N GLU A 101 -5.79 17.64 -0.44
CA GLU A 101 -6.87 18.04 -1.36
C GLU A 101 -6.96 19.55 -1.52
N SER A 102 -6.66 20.33 -0.48
CA SER A 102 -6.66 21.79 -0.53
C SER A 102 -5.48 22.32 -1.32
N ASN A 103 -4.34 21.67 -1.26
CA ASN A 103 -3.12 22.13 -1.91
C ASN A 103 -2.99 21.68 -3.37
N LEU A 104 -3.66 20.61 -3.77
CA LEU A 104 -3.59 20.11 -5.15
C LEU A 104 -4.01 21.11 -6.21
N PRO A 105 -5.16 21.81 -6.08
CA PRO A 105 -5.56 22.80 -7.08
C PRO A 105 -4.59 23.96 -7.17
N ILE A 106 -4.05 24.40 -6.05
CA ILE A 106 -3.08 25.51 -5.99
C ILE A 106 -1.81 25.12 -6.75
N LEU A 107 -1.31 23.92 -6.51
CA LEU A 107 -0.09 23.43 -7.15
C LEU A 107 -0.29 23.24 -8.66
N ARG A 108 -1.45 22.72 -9.07
CA ARG A 108 -1.78 22.56 -10.49
C ARG A 108 -1.84 23.91 -11.20
N ASP A 109 -2.39 24.93 -10.55
CA ASP A 109 -2.41 26.30 -11.10
C ASP A 109 -1.00 26.87 -11.25
N GLN A 110 -0.15 26.68 -10.25
CA GLN A 110 1.25 27.11 -10.30
C GLN A 110 2.00 26.43 -11.46
N ILE A 111 1.77 25.15 -11.68
CA ILE A 111 2.40 24.41 -12.79
C ILE A 111 1.97 25.00 -14.12
N GLY A 112 0.69 25.36 -14.27
CA GLY A 112 0.16 25.95 -15.49
C GLY A 112 0.84 27.29 -15.84
N ARG A 113 1.41 27.98 -14.87
CA ARG A 113 2.07 29.27 -15.06
C ARG A 113 3.59 29.19 -15.10
N ALA A 114 4.16 28.05 -14.74
CA ALA A 114 5.60 27.86 -14.63
C ALA A 114 6.19 27.32 -15.92
N GLN A 115 7.50 27.52 -16.10
CA GLN A 115 8.26 27.02 -17.25
C GLN A 115 9.62 26.49 -16.79
N GLY A 116 10.23 25.62 -17.61
CA GLY A 116 11.58 25.12 -17.40
C GLY A 116 11.73 24.30 -16.12
N THR A 117 12.84 24.51 -15.42
CA THR A 117 13.17 23.76 -14.20
C THR A 117 12.19 24.00 -13.07
N GLU A 118 11.61 25.20 -13.00
CA GLU A 118 10.58 25.52 -12.01
C GLU A 118 9.35 24.64 -12.20
N ARG A 119 8.92 24.45 -13.45
CA ARG A 119 7.80 23.57 -13.76
C ARG A 119 8.10 22.10 -13.41
N GLU A 120 9.32 21.67 -13.67
CA GLU A 120 9.75 20.29 -13.32
C GLU A 120 9.74 20.06 -11.82
N ARG A 121 10.20 21.05 -11.05
CA ARG A 121 10.18 21.00 -9.59
C ARG A 121 8.76 20.92 -9.06
N LEU A 122 7.86 21.74 -9.57
CA LEU A 122 6.46 21.75 -9.18
C LEU A 122 5.74 20.45 -9.59
N ALA A 123 6.08 19.91 -10.76
CA ALA A 123 5.52 18.62 -11.19
C ALA A 123 5.93 17.47 -10.25
N SER A 124 7.16 17.50 -9.75
CA SER A 124 7.62 16.53 -8.76
C SER A 124 6.86 16.68 -7.44
N GLU A 125 6.64 17.91 -6.98
CA GLU A 125 5.83 18.16 -5.79
C GLU A 125 4.40 17.69 -5.97
N LEU A 126 3.83 17.87 -7.17
CA LEU A 126 2.48 17.40 -7.48
C LEU A 126 2.37 15.87 -7.34
N ARG A 127 3.34 15.14 -7.91
CA ARG A 127 3.35 13.69 -7.80
C ARG A 127 3.43 13.23 -6.34
N HIS A 128 4.25 13.91 -5.55
CA HIS A 128 4.36 13.61 -4.12
C HIS A 128 3.05 13.85 -3.39
N LEU A 129 2.40 14.96 -3.68
CA LEU A 129 1.13 15.33 -3.04
C LEU A 129 0.00 14.39 -3.46
N GLU A 130 -0.07 14.02 -4.74
CA GLU A 130 -1.03 13.04 -5.24
C GLU A 130 -0.83 11.67 -4.56
N ARG A 131 0.42 11.29 -4.33
CA ARG A 131 0.74 10.06 -3.62
C ARG A 131 0.28 10.14 -2.16
N GLN A 132 0.51 11.25 -1.48
CA GLN A 132 0.02 11.45 -0.12
C GLN A 132 -1.50 11.32 -0.05
N GLN A 133 -2.21 11.88 -1.03
CA GLN A 133 -3.65 11.77 -1.13
C GLN A 133 -4.09 10.30 -1.29
N SER A 134 -3.44 9.58 -2.19
CA SER A 134 -3.74 8.17 -2.45
C SER A 134 -3.50 7.31 -1.20
N VAL A 135 -2.39 7.52 -0.51
CA VAL A 135 -2.06 6.80 0.72
C VAL A 135 -3.08 7.11 1.82
N ALA A 136 -3.42 8.37 2.01
CA ALA A 136 -4.40 8.78 3.03
C ALA A 136 -5.77 8.15 2.76
N ARG A 137 -6.23 8.14 1.52
CA ARG A 137 -7.51 7.50 1.16
C ARG A 137 -7.49 6.01 1.43
N ALA A 138 -6.39 5.34 1.09
CA ALA A 138 -6.24 3.90 1.36
C ALA A 138 -6.23 3.61 2.86
N LYS A 139 -5.57 4.45 3.65
CA LYS A 139 -5.58 4.33 5.12
C LYS A 139 -6.98 4.47 5.69
N LEU A 140 -7.76 5.45 5.21
CA LEU A 140 -9.14 5.64 5.66
C LEU A 140 -9.99 4.42 5.31
N GLN A 141 -9.79 3.83 4.15
CA GLN A 141 -10.49 2.60 3.78
C GLN A 141 -10.14 1.46 4.73
N ALA A 142 -8.85 1.32 5.07
CA ALA A 142 -8.39 0.29 6.01
C ALA A 142 -9.02 0.47 7.39
N VAL A 143 -9.12 1.70 7.88
CA VAL A 143 -9.77 2.02 9.15
C VAL A 143 -11.26 1.67 9.10
N ALA A 144 -11.93 2.00 7.99
CA ALA A 144 -13.35 1.68 7.82
C ALA A 144 -13.61 0.18 7.84
N GLU A 145 -12.71 -0.62 7.27
CA GLU A 145 -12.83 -2.08 7.25
C GLU A 145 -12.69 -2.71 8.63
N LEU A 146 -11.98 -2.06 9.55
CA LEU A 146 -11.87 -2.54 10.94
C LEU A 146 -13.19 -2.47 11.70
N SER A 147 -14.11 -1.61 11.25
CA SER A 147 -15.40 -1.39 11.92
C SER A 147 -16.48 -2.38 11.47
N ARG A 148 -16.16 -3.29 10.59
CA ARG A 148 -17.10 -4.29 10.05
C ARG A 148 -17.06 -5.62 10.77
#